data_48dcc40e8fa3985031bb637622103600
#
_entry.id   48dcc40e8fa3985031bb637622103600
#
_cell.length_a   1.000
_cell.length_b   1.000
_cell.length_c   1.000
_cell.angle_alpha   90.00
_cell.angle_beta   90.00
_cell.angle_gamma   90.00
#
_symmetry.space_group_name_H-M   'P 1'
#
loop_
_entity.id
_entity.type
_entity.pdbx_description
1 polymer ?
#
loop_
_entity_poly.entity_id
_entity_poly.type
_entity_poly.pdbx_seq_one_letter_code
_entity_poly.pdbx_strand_id
1 'polypeptide(L)'
;MKLSKYLAAALLLIAPATFAAPASDKDDKDEAKRLENAGTVIDEILNVPDNIPQDLFDKARCVVVLPSVVKAAFIVGGSYGRGVMVCRTGEHFRGPWGAPAMYALEGGSIGFQIGGQATDFVILVMNDRGASSLLKSKVKLGADAAVAAGPKGRDAQANTDAYLRAEMLSYSRSRGVFAGISLEGSTLRPDNDANRKLYGKDASAAEIITESKVEAPEAGRKLISRLQKASPTLKP
;
A
#
# COMPACT_ATOMS: atom_id res chain seq x y z
N MET A 1 -60.86 -16.85 -54.16
CA MET A 1 -59.94 -17.90 -53.79
C MET A 1 -58.55 -17.34 -53.80
N LYS A 2 -58.00 -16.90 -52.66
CA LYS A 2 -56.54 -16.69 -52.42
C LYS A 2 -56.32 -16.68 -50.91
N LEU A 3 -55.77 -17.74 -50.38
CA LEU A 3 -55.30 -17.86 -49.00
C LEU A 3 -54.05 -16.98 -48.80
N SER A 4 -54.11 -16.07 -47.84
CA SER A 4 -52.93 -15.33 -47.40
C SER A 4 -52.48 -15.94 -46.06
N LYS A 5 -51.21 -16.45 -46.09
CA LYS A 5 -50.55 -17.06 -44.93
C LYS A 5 -49.88 -15.96 -44.10
N TYR A 6 -50.31 -15.76 -42.86
CA TYR A 6 -49.62 -14.95 -41.86
C TYR A 6 -48.55 -15.80 -41.16
N LEU A 7 -47.26 -15.49 -41.45
CA LEU A 7 -46.11 -16.03 -40.75
C LEU A 7 -45.85 -15.08 -39.56
N ALA A 8 -46.15 -15.53 -38.38
CA ALA A 8 -45.76 -14.81 -37.14
C ALA A 8 -44.34 -15.22 -36.77
N ALA A 9 -43.38 -14.29 -36.95
CA ALA A 9 -42.02 -14.46 -36.46
C ALA A 9 -41.94 -14.09 -34.97
N ALA A 10 -41.78 -15.09 -34.10
CA ALA A 10 -41.49 -14.89 -32.70
C ALA A 10 -40.01 -14.57 -32.50
N LEU A 11 -39.70 -13.33 -32.21
CA LEU A 11 -38.36 -12.89 -31.84
C LEU A 11 -38.11 -13.30 -30.37
N LEU A 12 -37.34 -14.35 -30.13
CA LEU A 12 -36.80 -14.71 -28.82
C LEU A 12 -35.69 -13.70 -28.46
N LEU A 13 -35.98 -12.81 -27.53
CA LEU A 13 -34.97 -11.96 -26.84
C LEU A 13 -34.19 -12.84 -25.87
N ILE A 14 -33.02 -13.31 -26.26
CA ILE A 14 -32.04 -13.93 -25.37
C ILE A 14 -31.30 -12.80 -24.67
N ALA A 15 -31.65 -12.55 -23.41
CA ALA A 15 -30.88 -11.67 -22.54
C ALA A 15 -29.53 -12.35 -22.20
N PRO A 16 -28.39 -11.68 -22.37
CA PRO A 16 -27.13 -12.26 -21.94
C PRO A 16 -27.10 -12.30 -20.41
N ALA A 17 -27.13 -13.50 -19.84
CA ALA A 17 -26.82 -13.70 -18.43
C ALA A 17 -25.33 -13.39 -18.24
N THR A 18 -25.02 -12.25 -17.64
CA THR A 18 -23.67 -11.94 -17.17
C THR A 18 -23.35 -12.88 -16.01
N PHE A 19 -22.69 -13.98 -16.31
CA PHE A 19 -22.04 -14.80 -15.30
C PHE A 19 -20.87 -13.98 -14.72
N ALA A 20 -21.07 -13.40 -13.53
CA ALA A 20 -19.96 -12.97 -12.71
C ALA A 20 -19.18 -14.23 -12.34
N ALA A 21 -17.99 -14.42 -12.90
CA ALA A 21 -17.11 -15.49 -12.51
C ALA A 21 -16.80 -15.35 -11.01
N PRO A 22 -16.86 -16.42 -10.20
CA PRO A 22 -16.45 -16.35 -8.80
C PRO A 22 -14.99 -15.91 -8.74
N ALA A 23 -14.67 -14.97 -7.83
CA ALA A 23 -13.30 -14.56 -7.54
C ALA A 23 -12.48 -15.83 -7.29
N SER A 24 -11.35 -16.01 -7.99
CA SER A 24 -10.63 -17.28 -7.96
C SER A 24 -9.92 -17.37 -6.61
N ASP A 25 -10.04 -18.52 -5.96
CA ASP A 25 -9.33 -18.93 -4.71
C ASP A 25 -7.79 -18.68 -4.77
N LYS A 26 -7.24 -18.53 -5.95
CA LYS A 26 -5.85 -18.16 -6.20
C LYS A 26 -5.56 -16.67 -5.93
N ASP A 27 -6.48 -15.80 -6.28
CA ASP A 27 -6.32 -14.35 -6.12
C ASP A 27 -6.37 -13.93 -4.64
N ASP A 28 -7.23 -14.57 -3.85
CA ASP A 28 -7.32 -14.34 -2.41
C ASP A 28 -6.05 -14.79 -1.68
N LYS A 29 -5.45 -15.89 -2.12
CA LYS A 29 -4.16 -16.37 -1.61
C LYS A 29 -3.01 -15.40 -1.92
N ASP A 30 -3.03 -14.75 -3.07
CA ASP A 30 -2.00 -13.78 -3.47
C ASP A 30 -2.06 -12.51 -2.60
N GLU A 31 -3.26 -12.01 -2.25
CA GLU A 31 -3.40 -10.85 -1.37
C GLU A 31 -3.02 -11.19 0.08
N ALA A 32 -3.42 -12.37 0.59
CA ALA A 32 -3.02 -12.85 1.91
C ALA A 32 -1.49 -13.02 2.00
N LYS A 33 -0.85 -13.59 0.99
CA LYS A 33 0.61 -13.72 0.92
C LYS A 33 1.32 -12.37 0.91
N ARG A 34 0.73 -11.36 0.28
CA ARG A 34 1.28 -9.99 0.27
C ARG A 34 1.26 -9.38 1.67
N LEU A 35 0.18 -9.59 2.43
CA LEU A 35 0.11 -9.18 3.83
C LEU A 35 1.16 -9.91 4.69
N GLU A 36 1.37 -11.20 4.48
CA GLU A 36 2.40 -11.98 5.16
C GLU A 36 3.82 -11.47 4.84
N ASN A 37 4.11 -11.20 3.57
CA ASN A 37 5.38 -10.64 3.15
C ASN A 37 5.61 -9.25 3.76
N ALA A 38 4.58 -8.40 3.82
CA ALA A 38 4.66 -7.11 4.50
C ALA A 38 4.97 -7.29 5.99
N GLY A 39 4.35 -8.27 6.65
CA GLY A 39 4.65 -8.62 8.03
C GLY A 39 6.09 -9.06 8.22
N THR A 40 6.66 -9.82 7.31
CA THR A 40 8.07 -10.22 7.34
C THR A 40 9.00 -9.00 7.25
N VAL A 41 8.71 -8.04 6.37
CA VAL A 41 9.47 -6.79 6.27
C VAL A 41 9.41 -6.01 7.59
N ILE A 42 8.25 -5.94 8.26
CA ILE A 42 8.11 -5.29 9.58
C ILE A 42 8.95 -6.02 10.64
N ASP A 43 8.88 -7.37 10.70
CA ASP A 43 9.68 -8.14 11.66
C ASP A 43 11.19 -7.87 11.48
N GLU A 44 11.64 -7.74 10.24
CA GLU A 44 13.04 -7.46 9.96
C GLU A 44 13.48 -6.03 10.31
N ILE A 45 12.58 -5.03 10.18
CA ILE A 45 12.82 -3.67 10.68
C ILE A 45 13.11 -3.70 12.19
N LEU A 46 12.39 -4.54 12.93
CA LEU A 46 12.50 -4.59 14.38
C LEU A 46 13.72 -5.38 14.90
N ASN A 47 14.26 -6.29 14.10
CA ASN A 47 15.27 -7.25 14.53
C ASN A 47 16.70 -6.87 14.13
N VAL A 48 16.91 -5.80 13.35
CA VAL A 48 18.25 -5.40 12.88
C VAL A 48 18.66 -4.07 13.54
N PRO A 49 19.81 -4.02 14.25
CA PRO A 49 20.39 -2.76 14.69
C PRO A 49 20.69 -1.84 13.49
N ASP A 50 20.57 -0.54 13.65
CA ASP A 50 20.78 0.47 12.59
C ASP A 50 19.75 0.51 11.45
N ASN A 51 18.54 0.07 11.72
CA ASN A 51 17.39 0.16 10.82
C ASN A 51 16.69 1.53 10.88
N ILE A 52 15.41 1.52 10.49
CA ILE A 52 14.51 2.67 10.67
C ILE A 52 14.49 3.03 12.16
N PRO A 53 14.81 4.27 12.53
CA PRO A 53 14.82 4.68 13.94
C PRO A 53 13.47 4.44 14.61
N GLN A 54 13.49 3.79 15.78
CA GLN A 54 12.28 3.43 16.52
C GLN A 54 11.41 4.66 16.82
N ASP A 55 12.03 5.80 17.15
CA ASP A 55 11.28 7.04 17.42
C ASP A 55 10.48 7.54 16.21
N LEU A 56 10.98 7.38 14.98
CA LEU A 56 10.25 7.74 13.78
C LEU A 56 9.12 6.74 13.51
N PHE A 57 9.37 5.46 13.76
CA PHE A 57 8.34 4.44 13.64
C PHE A 57 7.21 4.67 14.66
N ASP A 58 7.53 5.02 15.90
CA ASP A 58 6.58 5.33 16.96
C ASP A 58 5.74 6.60 16.68
N LYS A 59 6.29 7.54 15.90
CA LYS A 59 5.61 8.78 15.49
C LYS A 59 4.80 8.63 14.21
N ALA A 60 4.90 7.49 13.52
CA ALA A 60 4.18 7.26 12.27
C ALA A 60 2.68 7.09 12.50
N ARG A 61 1.90 7.82 11.71
CA ARG A 61 0.43 7.71 11.62
C ARG A 61 0.01 6.49 10.80
N CYS A 62 0.72 6.28 9.68
CA CYS A 62 0.55 5.11 8.83
C CYS A 62 1.92 4.56 8.43
N VAL A 63 1.92 3.28 8.08
CA VAL A 63 3.06 2.60 7.48
C VAL A 63 2.61 1.99 6.16
N VAL A 64 3.33 2.28 5.08
CA VAL A 64 3.15 1.61 3.78
C VAL A 64 4.31 0.65 3.59
N VAL A 65 4.01 -0.61 3.33
CA VAL A 65 5.00 -1.65 3.04
C VAL A 65 4.74 -2.21 1.65
N LEU A 66 5.74 -2.12 0.79
CA LEU A 66 5.69 -2.57 -0.59
C LEU A 66 6.78 -3.65 -0.78
N PRO A 67 6.46 -4.92 -0.53
CA PRO A 67 7.42 -6.01 -0.73
C PRO A 67 7.73 -6.20 -2.20
N SER A 68 9.01 -6.44 -2.51
CA SER A 68 9.47 -6.85 -3.84
C SER A 68 9.06 -5.90 -4.98
N VAL A 69 9.23 -4.59 -4.78
CA VAL A 69 9.07 -3.60 -5.86
C VAL A 69 10.08 -3.89 -6.95
N VAL A 70 9.59 -4.15 -8.15
CA VAL A 70 10.43 -4.43 -9.32
C VAL A 70 10.79 -3.11 -9.99
N LYS A 71 12.09 -2.95 -10.26
CA LYS A 71 12.63 -1.87 -11.10
C LYS A 71 13.18 -2.50 -12.36
N ALA A 72 12.70 -2.06 -13.50
CA ALA A 72 13.21 -2.47 -14.80
C ALA A 72 13.55 -1.22 -15.62
N ALA A 73 14.77 -1.15 -16.14
CA ALA A 73 15.25 -0.05 -16.96
C ALA A 73 16.16 -0.54 -18.09
N PHE A 74 15.98 0.03 -19.28
CA PHE A 74 16.90 -0.17 -20.41
C PHE A 74 17.39 1.18 -20.98
N ILE A 75 16.60 2.18 -21.13
CA ILE A 75 16.92 3.59 -21.45
C ILE A 75 15.89 4.44 -20.69
N VAL A 76 14.65 4.01 -20.71
CA VAL A 76 13.55 4.48 -19.87
C VAL A 76 13.22 3.34 -18.94
N GLY A 77 13.15 3.63 -17.65
CA GLY A 77 12.85 2.63 -16.63
C GLY A 77 11.51 2.89 -15.97
N GLY A 78 10.93 1.81 -15.44
CA GLY A 78 9.76 1.86 -14.60
C GLY A 78 9.99 1.12 -13.30
N SER A 79 9.32 1.54 -12.25
CA SER A 79 9.17 0.79 -11.01
C SER A 79 7.71 0.49 -10.78
N TYR A 80 7.42 -0.74 -10.37
CA TYR A 80 6.09 -1.17 -10.01
C TYR A 80 6.17 -2.08 -8.79
N GLY A 81 5.31 -1.83 -7.83
CA GLY A 81 5.17 -2.66 -6.65
C GLY A 81 3.78 -2.59 -6.06
N ARG A 82 3.33 -3.69 -5.49
CA ARG A 82 2.06 -3.77 -4.76
C ARG A 82 2.35 -4.11 -3.31
N GLY A 83 1.58 -3.53 -2.41
CA GLY A 83 1.77 -3.73 -0.99
C GLY A 83 0.56 -3.30 -0.19
N VAL A 84 0.81 -2.84 1.01
CA VAL A 84 -0.23 -2.56 1.99
C VAL A 84 0.07 -1.26 2.73
N MET A 85 -0.98 -0.51 3.05
CA MET A 85 -0.96 0.59 3.99
C MET A 85 -1.75 0.21 5.23
N VAL A 86 -1.18 0.42 6.40
CA VAL A 86 -1.85 0.29 7.70
C VAL A 86 -1.74 1.62 8.40
N CYS A 87 -2.85 2.16 8.85
CA CYS A 87 -2.89 3.39 9.63
C CYS A 87 -3.35 3.13 11.05
N ARG A 88 -3.02 4.02 11.95
CA ARG A 88 -3.65 4.08 13.26
C ARG A 88 -5.09 4.53 13.10
N THR A 89 -5.95 4.04 13.95
CA THR A 89 -7.38 4.37 13.99
C THR A 89 -7.63 5.67 14.78
N GLY A 90 -8.91 6.07 14.80
CA GLY A 90 -9.35 7.21 15.60
C GLY A 90 -9.03 8.56 15.00
N GLU A 91 -9.43 9.60 15.70
CA GLU A 91 -9.22 10.98 15.27
C GLU A 91 -7.72 11.30 15.19
N HIS A 92 -7.32 11.96 14.11
CA HIS A 92 -5.92 12.28 13.83
C HIS A 92 -4.98 11.05 13.79
N PHE A 93 -5.50 9.85 13.50
CA PHE A 93 -4.70 8.62 13.44
C PHE A 93 -3.87 8.38 14.72
N ARG A 94 -4.47 8.53 15.89
CA ARG A 94 -3.78 8.41 17.19
C ARG A 94 -4.09 7.14 17.96
N GLY A 95 -5.03 6.34 17.47
CA GLY A 95 -5.44 5.10 18.11
C GLY A 95 -4.51 3.91 17.84
N PRO A 96 -4.96 2.70 18.11
CA PRO A 96 -4.25 1.47 17.73
C PRO A 96 -4.20 1.30 16.20
N TRP A 97 -3.36 0.38 15.73
CA TRP A 97 -3.28 0.05 14.31
C TRP A 97 -4.58 -0.58 13.80
N GLY A 98 -5.06 -0.10 12.66
CA GLY A 98 -6.32 -0.50 12.04
C GLY A 98 -6.19 -1.54 10.92
N ALA A 99 -7.27 -1.73 10.19
CA ALA A 99 -7.34 -2.68 9.08
C ALA A 99 -6.41 -2.26 7.91
N PRO A 100 -5.69 -3.21 7.27
CA PRO A 100 -4.80 -2.94 6.15
C PRO A 100 -5.56 -2.66 4.87
N ALA A 101 -5.18 -1.64 4.12
CA ALA A 101 -5.66 -1.38 2.76
C ALA A 101 -4.54 -1.65 1.74
N MET A 102 -4.92 -2.26 0.60
CA MET A 102 -3.98 -2.60 -0.46
C MET A 102 -3.63 -1.36 -1.29
N TYR A 103 -2.34 -1.21 -1.61
CA TYR A 103 -1.78 -0.09 -2.34
C TYR A 103 -0.83 -0.55 -3.44
N ALA A 104 -0.67 0.29 -4.46
CA ALA A 104 0.31 0.10 -5.53
C ALA A 104 1.18 1.35 -5.69
N LEU A 105 2.46 1.13 -5.93
CA LEU A 105 3.45 2.15 -6.29
C LEU A 105 3.81 2.00 -7.76
N GLU A 106 3.75 3.10 -8.48
CA GLU A 106 4.13 3.22 -9.88
C GLU A 106 5.13 4.36 -10.01
N GLY A 107 6.27 4.13 -10.67
CA GLY A 107 7.28 5.15 -10.87
C GLY A 107 7.92 5.06 -12.24
N GLY A 108 8.20 6.21 -12.85
CA GLY A 108 9.05 6.31 -14.03
C GLY A 108 10.47 6.70 -13.60
N SER A 109 11.47 6.10 -14.18
CA SER A 109 12.86 6.51 -14.02
C SER A 109 13.53 6.64 -15.39
N ILE A 110 14.31 7.70 -15.55
CA ILE A 110 15.18 7.86 -16.71
C ILE A 110 16.60 7.60 -16.22
N GLY A 111 17.28 6.59 -16.78
CA GLY A 111 18.67 6.30 -16.41
C GLY A 111 19.14 4.95 -16.94
N PHE A 112 20.44 4.88 -17.17
CA PHE A 112 21.14 3.65 -17.59
C PHE A 112 21.27 2.70 -16.40
N GLN A 113 20.27 1.84 -16.16
CA GLN A 113 20.44 0.67 -15.31
C GLN A 113 19.91 -0.55 -16.06
N ILE A 114 20.82 -1.41 -16.46
CA ILE A 114 20.49 -2.71 -17.06
C ILE A 114 20.31 -3.70 -15.91
N GLY A 115 19.10 -4.18 -15.70
CA GLY A 115 18.81 -5.23 -14.73
C GLY A 115 17.44 -5.09 -14.07
N GLY A 116 16.82 -6.21 -13.73
CA GLY A 116 15.66 -6.29 -12.86
C GLY A 116 16.12 -6.49 -11.41
N GLN A 117 15.80 -5.56 -10.53
CA GLN A 117 16.03 -5.71 -9.09
C GLN A 117 14.70 -5.63 -8.35
N ALA A 118 14.47 -6.61 -7.47
CA ALA A 118 13.37 -6.54 -6.52
C ALA A 118 13.88 -5.96 -5.20
N THR A 119 13.20 -4.94 -4.68
CA THR A 119 13.58 -4.23 -3.47
C THR A 119 12.33 -3.94 -2.65
N ASP A 120 12.39 -4.16 -1.34
CA ASP A 120 11.28 -3.79 -0.47
C ASP A 120 11.34 -2.28 -0.17
N PHE A 121 10.18 -1.63 -0.18
CA PHE A 121 10.05 -0.24 0.24
C PHE A 121 9.17 -0.13 1.47
N VAL A 122 9.56 0.77 2.36
CA VAL A 122 8.79 1.16 3.54
C VAL A 122 8.66 2.67 3.56
N ILE A 123 7.42 3.16 3.73
CA ILE A 123 7.12 4.58 3.84
C ILE A 123 6.45 4.81 5.17
N LEU A 124 7.05 5.64 6.01
CA LEU A 124 6.43 6.14 7.25
C LEU A 124 5.68 7.42 6.93
N VAL A 125 4.41 7.47 7.25
CA VAL A 125 3.57 8.67 7.11
C VAL A 125 3.54 9.37 8.45
N MET A 126 4.13 10.57 8.52
CA MET A 126 4.49 11.20 9.78
C MET A 126 3.39 12.11 10.36
N ASN A 127 2.44 12.55 9.53
CA ASN A 127 1.38 13.47 9.96
C ASN A 127 0.04 13.20 9.28
N ASP A 128 -0.99 13.86 9.79
CA ASP A 128 -2.37 13.70 9.33
C ASP A 128 -2.56 14.16 7.88
N ARG A 129 -1.79 15.14 7.43
CA ARG A 129 -1.85 15.64 6.06
C ARG A 129 -1.36 14.60 5.07
N GLY A 130 -0.23 13.96 5.35
CA GLY A 130 0.29 12.86 4.56
C GLY A 130 -0.67 11.67 4.54
N ALA A 131 -1.24 11.29 5.69
CA ALA A 131 -2.22 10.22 5.78
C ALA A 131 -3.49 10.54 4.96
N SER A 132 -4.05 11.73 5.12
CA SER A 132 -5.25 12.17 4.38
C SER A 132 -5.01 12.28 2.88
N SER A 133 -3.80 12.66 2.46
CA SER A 133 -3.44 12.69 1.04
C SER A 133 -3.47 11.30 0.42
N LEU A 134 -2.93 10.28 1.12
CA LEU A 134 -2.90 8.89 0.64
C LEU A 134 -4.28 8.23 0.58
N LEU A 135 -5.25 8.72 1.34
CA LEU A 135 -6.64 8.22 1.26
C LEU A 135 -7.38 8.70 0.02
N LYS A 136 -6.86 9.69 -0.69
CA LYS A 136 -7.35 10.11 -2.00
C LYS A 136 -7.03 9.05 -3.06
N SER A 137 -7.56 9.22 -4.26
CA SER A 137 -7.46 8.20 -5.31
C SER A 137 -6.04 7.96 -5.82
N LYS A 138 -5.19 8.99 -5.83
CA LYS A 138 -3.84 8.93 -6.43
C LYS A 138 -2.99 10.08 -5.90
N VAL A 139 -1.76 9.79 -5.49
CA VAL A 139 -0.83 10.76 -4.93
C VAL A 139 0.51 10.68 -5.64
N LYS A 140 0.96 11.77 -6.24
CA LYS A 140 2.30 11.90 -6.79
C LYS A 140 3.24 12.37 -5.70
N LEU A 141 4.14 11.50 -5.30
CA LEU A 141 5.11 11.75 -4.25
C LEU A 141 6.10 12.86 -4.67
N GLY A 142 6.35 13.81 -3.80
CA GLY A 142 7.15 14.99 -4.05
C GLY A 142 6.39 16.16 -4.69
N ALA A 143 5.19 15.93 -5.24
CA ALA A 143 4.34 16.97 -5.81
C ALA A 143 3.06 17.19 -4.99
N ASP A 144 2.30 16.11 -4.75
CA ASP A 144 1.03 16.19 -4.02
C ASP A 144 1.22 15.99 -2.50
N ALA A 145 2.30 15.30 -2.12
CA ALA A 145 2.68 15.09 -0.74
C ALA A 145 4.21 15.10 -0.62
N ALA A 146 4.72 15.79 0.41
CA ALA A 146 6.15 15.90 0.65
C ALA A 146 6.74 14.57 1.12
N VAL A 147 7.66 14.01 0.34
CA VAL A 147 8.39 12.79 0.67
C VAL A 147 9.88 13.08 0.76
N ALA A 148 10.53 12.54 1.79
CA ALA A 148 11.97 12.64 1.95
C ALA A 148 12.58 11.24 2.14
N ALA A 149 13.86 11.09 1.80
CA ALA A 149 14.62 9.92 2.19
C ALA A 149 14.75 9.87 3.72
N GLY A 150 14.38 8.74 4.32
CA GLY A 150 14.43 8.60 5.77
C GLY A 150 15.85 8.56 6.31
N PRO A 151 16.11 9.08 7.49
CA PRO A 151 17.44 9.04 8.13
C PRO A 151 17.77 7.61 8.59
N LYS A 152 19.05 7.31 8.70
CA LYS A 152 19.55 6.01 9.18
C LYS A 152 20.34 6.18 10.48
N GLY A 153 20.11 5.26 11.41
CA GLY A 153 20.92 5.16 12.62
C GLY A 153 20.97 6.46 13.44
N ARG A 154 22.18 6.87 13.86
CA ARG A 154 22.40 8.04 14.71
C ARG A 154 22.13 9.38 14.01
N ASP A 155 22.13 9.43 12.70
CA ASP A 155 21.83 10.65 11.92
C ASP A 155 20.41 11.15 12.15
N ALA A 156 19.51 10.27 12.60
CA ALA A 156 18.14 10.63 12.97
C ALA A 156 18.07 11.60 14.15
N GLN A 157 19.03 11.56 15.06
CA GLN A 157 19.03 12.44 16.24
C GLN A 157 19.52 13.86 15.93
N ALA A 158 20.40 14.00 14.92
CA ALA A 158 21.00 15.29 14.58
C ALA A 158 20.06 16.22 13.77
N ASN A 159 19.09 15.66 13.03
CA ASN A 159 18.21 16.39 12.11
C ASN A 159 16.71 16.12 12.34
N THR A 160 16.31 15.81 13.55
CA THR A 160 14.95 15.40 13.91
C THR A 160 13.88 16.36 13.40
N ASP A 161 14.12 17.67 13.49
CA ASP A 161 13.14 18.70 13.09
C ASP A 161 12.88 18.72 11.57
N ALA A 162 13.90 18.48 10.76
CA ALA A 162 13.75 18.44 9.31
C ALA A 162 12.94 17.22 8.86
N TYR A 163 13.18 16.08 9.49
CA TYR A 163 12.46 14.84 9.18
C TYR A 163 11.02 14.83 9.71
N LEU A 164 10.77 15.46 10.85
CA LEU A 164 9.42 15.61 11.41
C LEU A 164 8.53 16.55 10.58
N ARG A 165 9.13 17.42 9.77
CA ARG A 165 8.39 18.29 8.83
C ARG A 165 8.01 17.59 7.53
N ALA A 166 8.67 16.49 7.16
CA ALA A 166 8.28 15.70 6.02
C ALA A 166 6.92 15.03 6.28
N GLU A 167 6.06 14.99 5.28
CA GLU A 167 4.80 14.27 5.39
C GLU A 167 5.04 12.75 5.37
N MET A 168 6.08 12.33 4.65
CA MET A 168 6.46 10.93 4.47
C MET A 168 7.98 10.76 4.49
N LEU A 169 8.44 9.68 5.12
CA LEU A 169 9.82 9.24 5.10
C LEU A 169 9.91 7.88 4.40
N SER A 170 10.75 7.77 3.39
CA SER A 170 10.85 6.57 2.58
C SER A 170 12.19 5.85 2.72
N TYR A 171 12.11 4.54 2.75
CA TYR A 171 13.22 3.62 2.92
C TYR A 171 13.15 2.51 1.88
N SER A 172 14.31 2.05 1.45
CA SER A 172 14.45 0.81 0.68
C SER A 172 15.24 -0.22 1.48
N ARG A 173 14.89 -1.48 1.30
CA ARG A 173 15.64 -2.60 1.84
C ARG A 173 16.30 -3.39 0.71
N SER A 174 17.62 -3.53 0.79
CA SER A 174 18.37 -4.38 -0.10
C SER A 174 19.36 -5.20 0.72
N ARG A 175 19.40 -6.52 0.49
CA ARG A 175 20.31 -7.46 1.18
C ARG A 175 20.29 -7.35 2.72
N GLY A 176 19.08 -7.14 3.30
CA GLY A 176 18.90 -7.07 4.76
C GLY A 176 19.26 -5.72 5.39
N VAL A 177 19.64 -4.71 4.61
CA VAL A 177 19.97 -3.36 5.10
C VAL A 177 18.93 -2.37 4.60
N PHE A 178 18.38 -1.56 5.51
CA PHE A 178 17.52 -0.43 5.18
C PHE A 178 18.35 0.84 4.93
N ALA A 179 17.96 1.61 3.94
CA ALA A 179 18.53 2.92 3.63
C ALA A 179 17.41 3.86 3.18
N GLY A 180 17.53 5.14 3.53
CA GLY A 180 16.66 6.17 2.99
C GLY A 180 16.76 6.24 1.47
N ILE A 181 15.63 6.40 0.80
CA ILE A 181 15.56 6.51 -0.65
C ILE A 181 14.58 7.60 -1.04
N SER A 182 14.86 8.37 -2.08
CA SER A 182 13.88 9.27 -2.67
C SER A 182 12.89 8.50 -3.54
N LEU A 183 11.61 8.70 -3.30
CA LEU A 183 10.50 8.21 -4.12
C LEU A 183 9.81 9.34 -4.89
N GLU A 184 10.43 10.51 -4.98
CA GLU A 184 9.90 11.65 -5.74
C GLU A 184 9.61 11.27 -7.19
N GLY A 185 8.49 11.74 -7.71
CA GLY A 185 8.01 11.43 -9.06
C GLY A 185 7.27 10.09 -9.17
N SER A 186 7.35 9.23 -8.15
CA SER A 186 6.53 8.02 -8.09
C SER A 186 5.09 8.36 -7.69
N THR A 187 4.17 7.49 -8.07
CA THR A 187 2.75 7.60 -7.73
C THR A 187 2.37 6.47 -6.80
N LEU A 188 1.77 6.80 -5.68
CA LEU A 188 1.17 5.85 -4.75
C LEU A 188 -0.35 5.95 -4.86
N ARG A 189 -1.03 4.83 -5.01
CA ARG A 189 -2.48 4.78 -5.15
C ARG A 189 -3.10 3.57 -4.44
N PRO A 190 -4.36 3.66 -4.00
CA PRO A 190 -5.13 2.50 -3.58
C PRO A 190 -5.21 1.46 -4.70
N ASP A 191 -5.09 0.19 -4.34
CA ASP A 191 -5.35 -0.95 -5.21
C ASP A 191 -6.75 -1.48 -4.92
N ASN A 192 -7.76 -0.81 -5.53
CA ASN A 192 -9.16 -1.10 -5.25
C ASN A 192 -9.57 -2.53 -5.62
N ASP A 193 -8.96 -3.09 -6.67
CA ASP A 193 -9.23 -4.48 -7.07
C ASP A 193 -8.73 -5.47 -6.02
N ALA A 194 -7.53 -5.22 -5.48
CA ALA A 194 -6.98 -6.01 -4.39
C ALA A 194 -7.78 -5.83 -3.09
N ASN A 195 -8.24 -4.61 -2.79
CA ASN A 195 -9.11 -4.36 -1.64
C ASN A 195 -10.43 -5.12 -1.76
N ARG A 196 -11.05 -5.11 -2.94
CA ARG A 196 -12.29 -5.86 -3.21
C ARG A 196 -12.09 -7.37 -3.01
N LYS A 197 -10.99 -7.93 -3.54
CA LYS A 197 -10.64 -9.33 -3.36
C LYS A 197 -10.43 -9.66 -1.89
N LEU A 198 -9.62 -8.86 -1.19
CA LEU A 198 -9.25 -9.09 0.21
C LEU A 198 -10.45 -9.04 1.17
N TYR A 199 -11.41 -8.15 0.92
CA TYR A 199 -12.56 -7.92 1.81
C TYR A 199 -13.88 -8.49 1.31
N GLY A 200 -13.90 -9.06 0.10
CA GLY A 200 -15.10 -9.67 -0.50
C GLY A 200 -16.22 -8.67 -0.81
N LYS A 201 -15.91 -7.37 -0.80
CA LYS A 201 -16.87 -6.28 -1.07
C LYS A 201 -16.15 -5.05 -1.62
N ASP A 202 -16.89 -4.19 -2.30
CA ASP A 202 -16.40 -2.87 -2.68
C ASP A 202 -16.21 -2.02 -1.42
N ALA A 203 -14.95 -1.77 -1.08
CA ALA A 203 -14.55 -0.86 -0.02
C ALA A 203 -13.34 -0.07 -0.49
N SER A 204 -13.45 1.25 -0.44
CA SER A 204 -12.33 2.13 -0.71
C SER A 204 -11.28 2.06 0.41
N ALA A 205 -10.05 2.43 0.11
CA ALA A 205 -9.00 2.51 1.13
C ALA A 205 -9.39 3.46 2.28
N ALA A 206 -10.12 4.55 1.97
CA ALA A 206 -10.62 5.47 2.98
C ALA A 206 -11.61 4.77 3.92
N GLU A 207 -12.60 4.05 3.40
CA GLU A 207 -13.58 3.31 4.22
C GLU A 207 -12.93 2.22 5.07
N ILE A 208 -11.94 1.50 4.51
CA ILE A 208 -11.20 0.48 5.24
C ILE A 208 -10.46 1.09 6.44
N ILE A 209 -9.77 2.22 6.22
CA ILE A 209 -8.85 2.81 7.18
C ILE A 209 -9.56 3.71 8.19
N THR A 210 -10.47 4.59 7.74
CA THR A 210 -11.07 5.61 8.62
C THR A 210 -12.36 5.18 9.26
N GLU A 211 -13.16 4.37 8.58
CA GLU A 211 -14.50 4.05 9.03
C GLU A 211 -14.59 2.72 9.78
N SER A 212 -13.50 1.94 9.79
CA SER A 212 -13.44 0.61 10.44
C SER A 212 -14.61 -0.31 10.08
N LYS A 213 -15.17 -0.13 8.88
CA LYS A 213 -16.35 -0.85 8.38
C LYS A 213 -16.06 -2.28 7.95
N VAL A 214 -14.81 -2.68 7.98
CA VAL A 214 -14.37 -4.00 7.54
C VAL A 214 -13.61 -4.71 8.65
N GLU A 215 -13.87 -5.99 8.80
CA GLU A 215 -13.06 -6.84 9.66
C GLU A 215 -11.79 -7.26 8.92
N ALA A 216 -10.63 -7.09 9.58
CA ALA A 216 -9.37 -7.48 8.98
C ALA A 216 -9.31 -9.01 8.77
N PRO A 217 -8.89 -9.51 7.59
CA PRO A 217 -8.69 -10.93 7.36
C PRO A 217 -7.58 -11.48 8.25
N GLU A 218 -7.43 -12.79 8.38
CA GLU A 218 -6.47 -13.41 9.28
C GLU A 218 -5.04 -12.92 9.06
N ALA A 219 -4.57 -12.87 7.81
CA ALA A 219 -3.25 -12.34 7.47
C ALA A 219 -3.11 -10.86 7.86
N GLY A 220 -4.19 -10.08 7.73
CA GLY A 220 -4.25 -8.69 8.17
C GLY A 220 -4.15 -8.55 9.68
N ARG A 221 -4.86 -9.38 10.44
CA ARG A 221 -4.78 -9.40 11.92
C ARG A 221 -3.36 -9.74 12.41
N LYS A 222 -2.67 -10.66 11.74
CA LYS A 222 -1.26 -10.97 12.03
C LYS A 222 -0.35 -9.78 11.81
N LEU A 223 -0.54 -9.04 10.70
CA LEU A 223 0.22 -7.81 10.41
C LEU A 223 -0.06 -6.72 11.45
N ILE A 224 -1.33 -6.47 11.79
CA ILE A 224 -1.73 -5.53 12.84
C ILE A 224 -1.07 -5.88 14.17
N SER A 225 -1.07 -7.16 14.57
CA SER A 225 -0.44 -7.62 15.81
C SER A 225 1.06 -7.34 15.83
N ARG A 226 1.77 -7.51 14.71
CA ARG A 226 3.19 -7.17 14.59
C ARG A 226 3.43 -5.67 14.75
N LEU A 227 2.65 -4.84 14.07
CA LEU A 227 2.71 -3.39 14.19
C LEU A 227 2.38 -2.92 15.61
N GLN A 228 1.37 -3.52 16.24
CA GLN A 228 0.97 -3.19 17.60
C GLN A 228 2.07 -3.55 18.63
N LYS A 229 2.78 -4.66 18.42
CA LYS A 229 3.94 -5.03 19.22
C LYS A 229 5.12 -4.09 19.00
N ALA A 230 5.32 -3.68 17.73
CA ALA A 230 6.41 -2.81 17.34
C ALA A 230 6.27 -1.38 17.88
N SER A 231 5.05 -0.83 17.80
CA SER A 231 4.73 0.54 18.19
C SER A 231 3.30 0.58 18.75
N PRO A 232 3.11 0.26 20.04
CA PRO A 232 1.78 0.12 20.64
C PRO A 232 1.00 1.42 20.72
N THR A 233 1.70 2.54 20.92
CA THR A 233 1.09 3.87 21.03
C THR A 233 1.82 4.88 20.19
N LEU A 234 1.09 5.89 19.70
CA LEU A 234 1.71 7.00 19.02
C LEU A 234 2.45 7.87 20.02
N LYS A 235 3.73 8.12 19.78
CA LYS A 235 4.50 9.08 20.56
C LYS A 235 4.29 10.51 20.05
N PRO A 236 4.32 11.50 20.94
CA PRO A 236 4.21 12.92 20.57
C PRO A 236 5.37 13.42 19.72
#